data_4e7b827c4f8a80d1e9ec646a40dc47a6
#
_entry.id   4e7b827c4f8a80d1e9ec646a40dc47a6
#
_cell.length_a   1.000
_cell.length_b   1.000
_cell.length_c   1.000
_cell.angle_alpha   90.00
_cell.angle_beta   90.00
_cell.angle_gamma   90.00
#
_symmetry.space_group_name_H-M   'P 1'
#
loop_
_entity.id
_entity.type
_entity.pdbx_description
1 polymer ?
#
loop_
_entity_poly.entity_id
_entity_poly.type
_entity_poly.pdbx_seq_one_letter_code
_entity_poly.pdbx_strand_id
1 'polypeptide(L)'
;MSWPGRLETALSVILRVPPLFLLDSVLNKSFLAFLFPYDPAMSWQQFITWFLFMALVFLIGLVMFVMSIRQLLRIYSYVVNIVVLGLSYWWNHSFIIEVQDEDDVVEEDRMTFPRRDVVYKHFFAQFFLAWLFYMAWDIRRSSDGLSNFTKSAMQAAVHLSFISPIVVDGLLNIGFYRGWSPAIAIVYPVMHISHDILDSLSNVYFSCKRMYNIVRVTVSAIGIQAFIEDQWMRLHVPKVLRIFFITRVSYQLTVYISSIYYDTPPKMHFENATEEYKHENFTLIFQNLLVRSCETFVSLLGTTSVVSYIAHYIGLIMAFCVGSDTEEDRNMGTVSAILFFLLALQTGLTGLEPVKRLVRLYRNFALLSAAILHFIHSMVNPVLLALSASHSTAVRKHLRVLAMCAFLVIYPVCLVTYLWQHHSASPWLLAVTAFSIEVIIKVIVSLMVYTLFMIDSYRDSFWEKLDDYIYYIQSTGNTIEFLFGIFMFCNGGWIMVFESGGAIRAVMMCVHAYLNIFVQAKEGWKVFMKRRTAVNKINSLREATKEELEAFNDVCAICYQELKTARVTRCNHYYHSVCLRKWLYVQDNCPLCHEVLYKPPGDQNGMANTSSRNMDEANQNDVGNANEEHEDL
;
A
#
# COMPACT_ATOMS: atom_id res chain seq x y z
N MET A 1 -11.13 29.92 8.25
CA MET A 1 -10.14 29.34 9.19
C MET A 1 -9.11 28.56 8.40
N SER A 2 -7.89 29.04 8.31
CA SER A 2 -6.75 28.27 7.77
C SER A 2 -6.17 27.45 8.93
N TRP A 3 -6.42 26.15 8.93
CA TRP A 3 -5.85 25.24 9.90
C TRP A 3 -4.35 25.08 9.60
N PRO A 4 -3.45 25.00 10.60
CA PRO A 4 -2.08 24.63 10.34
C PRO A 4 -2.05 23.26 9.64
N GLY A 5 -1.30 23.11 8.57
CA GLY A 5 -1.38 21.96 7.64
C GLY A 5 -1.32 20.55 8.27
N ARG A 6 -0.67 20.41 9.43
CA ARG A 6 -0.66 19.14 10.19
C ARG A 6 -2.02 18.83 10.82
N LEU A 7 -2.75 19.85 11.32
CA LEU A 7 -4.07 19.69 11.93
C LEU A 7 -5.12 19.36 10.86
N GLU A 8 -5.04 20.00 9.70
CA GLU A 8 -5.91 19.72 8.56
C GLU A 8 -5.74 18.28 8.07
N THR A 9 -4.50 17.81 7.96
CA THR A 9 -4.20 16.42 7.62
C THR A 9 -4.75 15.45 8.65
N ALA A 10 -4.55 15.69 9.93
CA ALA A 10 -5.05 14.83 11.01
C ALA A 10 -6.58 14.78 11.00
N LEU A 11 -7.23 15.93 10.88
CA LEU A 11 -8.70 16.03 10.80
C LEU A 11 -9.24 15.33 9.56
N SER A 12 -8.58 15.52 8.41
CA SER A 12 -8.90 14.85 7.15
C SER A 12 -8.89 13.32 7.30
N VAL A 13 -7.92 12.79 8.03
CA VAL A 13 -7.78 11.35 8.24
C VAL A 13 -8.84 10.84 9.21
N ILE A 14 -8.99 11.48 10.38
CA ILE A 14 -9.93 11.04 11.43
C ILE A 14 -11.38 11.06 10.92
N LEU A 15 -11.79 12.11 10.21
CA LEU A 15 -13.17 12.24 9.72
C LEU A 15 -13.52 11.20 8.62
N ARG A 16 -12.53 10.60 7.97
CA ARG A 16 -12.76 9.55 6.96
C ARG A 16 -12.77 8.13 7.50
N VAL A 17 -12.46 7.92 8.78
CA VAL A 17 -12.51 6.60 9.41
C VAL A 17 -13.94 6.07 9.55
N PRO A 18 -14.95 6.82 10.05
CA PRO A 18 -16.33 6.34 10.19
C PRO A 18 -16.96 5.84 8.88
N PRO A 19 -16.83 6.51 7.72
CA PRO A 19 -17.28 5.96 6.44
C PRO A 19 -16.71 4.60 6.10
N LEU A 20 -15.45 4.31 6.46
CA LEU A 20 -14.87 2.98 6.27
C LEU A 20 -15.52 1.93 7.15
N PHE A 21 -15.93 2.28 8.38
CA PHE A 21 -16.71 1.38 9.23
C PHE A 21 -18.10 1.10 8.65
N LEU A 22 -18.74 2.07 8.02
CA LEU A 22 -19.99 1.83 7.29
C LEU A 22 -19.78 0.85 6.12
N LEU A 23 -18.75 1.08 5.31
CA LEU A 23 -18.40 0.17 4.20
C LEU A 23 -18.05 -1.24 4.70
N ASP A 24 -17.27 -1.33 5.77
CA ASP A 24 -16.89 -2.60 6.39
C ASP A 24 -18.11 -3.36 6.93
N SER A 25 -19.06 -2.68 7.57
CA SER A 25 -20.27 -3.28 8.13
C SER A 25 -21.23 -3.82 7.06
N VAL A 26 -21.33 -3.13 5.92
CA VAL A 26 -22.08 -3.61 4.75
C VAL A 26 -21.49 -4.91 4.22
N LEU A 27 -20.17 -4.98 4.11
CA LEU A 27 -19.47 -6.17 3.60
C LEU A 27 -19.48 -7.35 4.59
N ASN A 28 -19.50 -7.07 5.88
CA ASN A 28 -19.47 -8.10 6.94
C ASN A 28 -20.85 -8.60 7.35
N LYS A 29 -21.93 -7.99 6.87
CA LYS A 29 -23.33 -8.30 7.25
C LYS A 29 -23.62 -8.21 8.77
N SER A 30 -22.65 -7.86 9.62
CA SER A 30 -22.75 -8.00 11.07
C SER A 30 -23.53 -6.87 11.76
N PHE A 31 -23.31 -5.65 11.38
CA PHE A 31 -23.98 -4.48 11.99
C PHE A 31 -25.39 -4.29 11.42
N LEU A 32 -25.54 -4.49 10.12
CA LEU A 32 -26.83 -4.31 9.45
C LEU A 32 -27.76 -5.52 9.64
N ALA A 33 -27.22 -6.69 9.99
CA ALA A 33 -28.02 -7.83 10.43
C ALA A 33 -28.81 -7.57 11.72
N PHE A 34 -28.36 -6.63 12.56
CA PHE A 34 -29.09 -6.20 13.74
C PHE A 34 -30.32 -5.32 13.36
N LEU A 35 -30.16 -4.43 12.37
CA LEU A 35 -31.23 -3.55 11.91
C LEU A 35 -32.17 -4.24 10.90
N PHE A 36 -31.62 -5.08 10.04
CA PHE A 36 -32.34 -5.81 8.97
C PHE A 36 -31.78 -7.23 8.87
N PRO A 37 -32.29 -8.18 9.68
CA PRO A 37 -31.83 -9.56 9.66
C PRO A 37 -32.08 -10.17 8.27
N TYR A 38 -31.04 -10.77 7.69
CA TYR A 38 -31.16 -11.56 6.48
C TYR A 38 -31.81 -12.91 6.86
N ASP A 39 -33.01 -13.13 6.37
CA ASP A 39 -33.68 -14.44 6.46
C ASP A 39 -33.56 -15.16 5.10
N PRO A 40 -32.97 -16.36 5.03
CA PRO A 40 -32.90 -17.12 3.80
C PRO A 40 -34.26 -17.48 3.21
N ALA A 41 -35.36 -17.39 3.98
CA ALA A 41 -36.74 -17.58 3.54
C ALA A 41 -37.39 -16.29 3.01
N MET A 42 -36.65 -15.19 2.81
CA MET A 42 -37.19 -13.93 2.29
C MET A 42 -37.83 -14.08 0.91
N SER A 43 -38.97 -13.38 0.72
CA SER A 43 -39.57 -13.22 -0.61
C SER A 43 -38.65 -12.40 -1.53
N TRP A 44 -38.80 -12.56 -2.85
CA TRP A 44 -38.00 -11.79 -3.84
C TRP A 44 -38.11 -10.26 -3.63
N GLN A 45 -39.26 -9.75 -3.23
CA GLN A 45 -39.47 -8.33 -2.96
C GLN A 45 -38.66 -7.87 -1.75
N GLN A 46 -38.64 -8.63 -0.67
CA GLN A 46 -37.86 -8.34 0.53
C GLN A 46 -36.35 -8.41 0.25
N PHE A 47 -35.92 -9.40 -0.57
CA PHE A 47 -34.52 -9.50 -0.99
C PHE A 47 -34.08 -8.27 -1.81
N ILE A 48 -34.90 -7.82 -2.76
CA ILE A 48 -34.59 -6.62 -3.57
C ILE A 48 -34.52 -5.36 -2.68
N THR A 49 -35.46 -5.18 -1.79
CA THR A 49 -35.46 -4.02 -0.85
C THR A 49 -34.25 -4.05 0.06
N TRP A 50 -33.89 -5.22 0.58
CA TRP A 50 -32.68 -5.40 1.38
C TRP A 50 -31.42 -5.08 0.58
N PHE A 51 -31.29 -5.60 -0.64
CA PHE A 51 -30.16 -5.33 -1.52
C PHE A 51 -30.02 -3.85 -1.89
N LEU A 52 -31.13 -3.19 -2.24
CA LEU A 52 -31.15 -1.76 -2.55
C LEU A 52 -30.75 -0.92 -1.34
N PHE A 53 -31.21 -1.30 -0.15
CA PHE A 53 -30.79 -0.62 1.09
C PHE A 53 -29.29 -0.76 1.34
N MET A 54 -28.74 -1.97 1.20
CA MET A 54 -27.30 -2.22 1.35
C MET A 54 -26.47 -1.45 0.31
N ALA A 55 -26.93 -1.44 -0.94
CA ALA A 55 -26.30 -0.68 -2.01
C ALA A 55 -26.32 0.84 -1.72
N LEU A 56 -27.43 1.35 -1.16
CA LEU A 56 -27.56 2.75 -0.75
C LEU A 56 -26.58 3.10 0.38
N VAL A 57 -26.51 2.27 1.42
CA VAL A 57 -25.57 2.48 2.54
C VAL A 57 -24.12 2.45 2.07
N PHE A 58 -23.79 1.51 1.17
CA PHE A 58 -22.48 1.42 0.54
C PHE A 58 -22.14 2.70 -0.26
N LEU A 59 -23.10 3.17 -1.06
CA LEU A 59 -22.93 4.38 -1.85
C LEU A 59 -22.74 5.62 -0.95
N ILE A 60 -23.53 5.74 0.13
CA ILE A 60 -23.37 6.82 1.13
C ILE A 60 -21.98 6.77 1.74
N GLY A 61 -21.49 5.61 2.18
CA GLY A 61 -20.15 5.43 2.73
C GLY A 61 -19.06 5.86 1.74
N LEU A 62 -19.19 5.48 0.47
CA LEU A 62 -18.25 5.83 -0.58
C LEU A 62 -18.24 7.35 -0.86
N VAL A 63 -19.42 7.95 -0.99
CA VAL A 63 -19.58 9.39 -1.21
C VAL A 63 -18.99 10.18 -0.05
N MET A 64 -19.30 9.79 1.20
CA MET A 64 -18.73 10.42 2.39
C MET A 64 -17.20 10.30 2.42
N PHE A 65 -16.64 9.18 2.01
CA PHE A 65 -15.19 8.98 1.99
C PHE A 65 -14.48 9.97 1.04
N VAL A 66 -15.07 10.27 -0.11
CA VAL A 66 -14.48 11.16 -1.13
C VAL A 66 -14.73 12.65 -0.84
N MET A 67 -15.69 12.99 0.01
CA MET A 67 -16.06 14.38 0.31
C MET A 67 -14.91 15.21 0.90
N SER A 68 -15.01 16.53 0.72
CA SER A 68 -14.08 17.48 1.33
C SER A 68 -14.28 17.56 2.86
N ILE A 69 -13.24 17.98 3.58
CA ILE A 69 -13.27 18.10 5.05
C ILE A 69 -14.43 18.99 5.52
N ARG A 70 -14.68 20.10 4.82
CA ARG A 70 -15.79 21.02 5.18
C ARG A 70 -17.16 20.36 5.02
N GLN A 71 -17.35 19.54 4.00
CA GLN A 71 -18.60 18.80 3.78
C GLN A 71 -18.78 17.69 4.83
N LEU A 72 -17.70 16.96 5.15
CA LEU A 72 -17.72 15.95 6.21
C LEU A 72 -18.07 16.57 7.58
N LEU A 73 -17.46 17.68 7.94
CA LEU A 73 -17.80 18.39 9.19
C LEU A 73 -19.26 18.79 9.23
N ARG A 74 -19.86 19.25 8.11
CA ARG A 74 -21.29 19.55 8.04
C ARG A 74 -22.14 18.30 8.30
N ILE A 75 -21.84 17.18 7.65
CA ILE A 75 -22.59 15.93 7.83
C ILE A 75 -22.50 15.47 9.29
N TYR A 76 -21.29 15.44 9.86
CA TYR A 76 -21.13 15.04 11.27
C TYR A 76 -21.81 15.98 12.23
N SER A 77 -21.86 17.29 11.95
CA SER A 77 -22.61 18.24 12.78
C SER A 77 -24.12 17.96 12.73
N TYR A 78 -24.68 17.55 11.59
CA TYR A 78 -26.08 17.10 11.52
C TYR A 78 -26.32 15.83 12.33
N VAL A 79 -25.42 14.83 12.22
CA VAL A 79 -25.55 13.60 13.00
C VAL A 79 -25.47 13.87 14.49
N VAL A 80 -24.52 14.70 14.94
CA VAL A 80 -24.41 15.11 16.36
C VAL A 80 -25.68 15.80 16.81
N ASN A 81 -26.22 16.75 16.04
CA ASN A 81 -27.43 17.46 16.38
C ASN A 81 -28.66 16.54 16.50
N ILE A 82 -28.82 15.56 15.61
CA ILE A 82 -29.88 14.55 15.65
C ILE A 82 -29.76 13.70 16.92
N VAL A 83 -28.52 13.24 17.24
CA VAL A 83 -28.29 12.46 18.47
C VAL A 83 -28.57 13.29 19.73
N VAL A 84 -28.12 14.55 19.76
CA VAL A 84 -28.37 15.45 20.90
C VAL A 84 -29.88 15.71 21.11
N LEU A 85 -30.65 15.89 20.01
CA LEU A 85 -32.09 16.02 20.08
C LEU A 85 -32.78 14.75 20.60
N GLY A 86 -32.36 13.58 20.12
CA GLY A 86 -32.85 12.29 20.62
C GLY A 86 -32.58 12.09 22.11
N LEU A 87 -31.38 12.43 22.58
CA LEU A 87 -31.00 12.37 23.98
C LEU A 87 -31.78 13.37 24.82
N SER A 88 -31.97 14.60 24.33
CA SER A 88 -32.77 15.63 25.02
C SER A 88 -34.22 15.19 25.15
N TYR A 89 -34.82 14.67 24.08
CA TYR A 89 -36.18 14.15 24.11
C TYR A 89 -36.34 13.02 25.12
N TRP A 90 -35.46 12.01 25.04
CA TRP A 90 -35.48 10.87 25.96
C TRP A 90 -35.33 11.30 27.41
N TRP A 91 -34.40 12.21 27.70
CA TRP A 91 -34.15 12.70 29.05
C TRP A 91 -35.31 13.56 29.57
N ASN A 92 -35.90 14.43 28.74
CA ASN A 92 -37.10 15.21 29.08
C ASN A 92 -38.28 14.29 29.35
N HIS A 93 -38.48 13.23 28.57
CA HIS A 93 -39.54 12.25 28.74
C HIS A 93 -39.37 11.48 30.07
N SER A 94 -38.14 11.03 30.37
CA SER A 94 -37.82 10.33 31.62
C SER A 94 -38.06 11.24 32.84
N PHE A 95 -37.71 12.54 32.75
CA PHE A 95 -37.95 13.51 33.80
C PHE A 95 -39.44 13.67 34.10
N ILE A 96 -40.28 13.75 33.09
CA ILE A 96 -41.72 13.89 33.26
C ILE A 96 -42.34 12.66 33.92
N ILE A 97 -41.92 11.47 33.55
CA ILE A 97 -42.37 10.21 34.19
C ILE A 97 -41.98 10.21 35.67
N GLU A 98 -40.71 10.53 35.98
CA GLU A 98 -40.19 10.56 37.34
C GLU A 98 -40.98 11.56 38.24
N VAL A 99 -41.30 12.74 37.69
CA VAL A 99 -42.11 13.75 38.39
C VAL A 99 -43.59 13.32 38.53
N GLN A 100 -44.16 12.61 37.55
CA GLN A 100 -45.53 12.10 37.59
C GLN A 100 -45.70 10.97 38.60
N ASP A 101 -44.74 10.02 38.66
CA ASP A 101 -44.75 8.94 39.65
C ASP A 101 -44.63 9.47 41.09
N GLU A 102 -43.92 10.60 41.32
CA GLU A 102 -43.82 11.25 42.61
C GLU A 102 -45.15 11.97 42.98
N ASP A 103 -45.87 12.60 42.03
CA ASP A 103 -47.15 13.24 42.27
C ASP A 103 -48.26 12.23 42.63
N ASP A 104 -48.25 11.02 42.01
CA ASP A 104 -49.25 9.98 42.29
C ASP A 104 -49.06 9.31 43.66
N VAL A 105 -47.89 9.39 44.28
CA VAL A 105 -47.57 8.82 45.59
C VAL A 105 -47.92 9.79 46.76
N VAL A 106 -48.07 11.08 46.48
CA VAL A 106 -48.25 12.15 47.51
C VAL A 106 -49.65 12.77 47.41
N GLU A 107 -50.72 11.95 47.46
CA GLU A 107 -52.13 12.45 47.53
C GLU A 107 -52.58 12.87 48.94
N GLU A 108 -51.71 12.83 49.94
CA GLU A 108 -52.04 13.30 51.30
C GLU A 108 -50.91 14.16 51.90
N ASP A 109 -51.12 15.47 51.91
CA ASP A 109 -50.39 16.52 52.65
C ASP A 109 -49.07 17.07 52.06
N ARG A 110 -49.14 18.32 51.61
CA ARG A 110 -48.16 19.36 51.27
C ARG A 110 -47.74 19.44 49.81
N MET A 111 -47.89 20.66 49.26
CA MET A 111 -47.13 21.16 48.11
C MET A 111 -45.62 20.96 48.34
N THR A 112 -45.09 19.79 48.04
CA THR A 112 -43.66 19.52 48.00
C THR A 112 -43.20 19.69 46.55
N PHE A 113 -42.40 20.73 46.30
CA PHE A 113 -41.68 20.87 45.03
C PHE A 113 -40.92 19.56 44.73
N PRO A 114 -40.92 19.11 43.46
CA PRO A 114 -40.12 17.96 43.05
C PRO A 114 -38.71 18.13 43.62
N ARG A 115 -38.12 17.03 44.07
CA ARG A 115 -36.85 17.01 44.79
C ARG A 115 -35.85 17.91 44.08
N ARG A 116 -35.42 19.00 44.70
CA ARG A 116 -34.57 20.04 44.09
C ARG A 116 -33.38 19.45 43.32
N ASP A 117 -32.84 18.34 43.80
CA ASP A 117 -31.70 17.67 43.20
C ASP A 117 -31.99 17.10 41.81
N VAL A 118 -33.21 16.58 41.55
CA VAL A 118 -33.63 16.03 40.24
C VAL A 118 -33.77 17.16 39.23
N VAL A 119 -34.43 18.25 39.63
CA VAL A 119 -34.61 19.44 38.77
C VAL A 119 -33.26 20.06 38.40
N TYR A 120 -32.32 20.20 39.36
CA TYR A 120 -31.00 20.75 39.07
C TYR A 120 -30.20 19.86 38.12
N LYS A 121 -30.17 18.55 38.35
CA LYS A 121 -29.48 17.60 37.47
C LYS A 121 -30.03 17.67 36.05
N HIS A 122 -31.35 17.70 35.92
CA HIS A 122 -32.04 17.79 34.64
C HIS A 122 -31.75 19.12 33.95
N PHE A 123 -31.80 20.24 34.67
CA PHE A 123 -31.47 21.57 34.13
C PHE A 123 -30.05 21.62 33.57
N PHE A 124 -29.04 21.17 34.33
CA PHE A 124 -27.67 21.19 33.87
C PHE A 124 -27.45 20.26 32.67
N ALA A 125 -28.11 19.09 32.64
CA ALA A 125 -28.04 18.18 31.52
C ALA A 125 -28.62 18.80 30.23
N GLN A 126 -29.81 19.40 30.31
CA GLN A 126 -30.44 20.06 29.17
C GLN A 126 -29.67 21.31 28.73
N PHE A 127 -29.11 22.07 29.65
CA PHE A 127 -28.25 23.22 29.33
C PHE A 127 -26.99 22.77 28.58
N PHE A 128 -26.37 21.68 29.02
CA PHE A 128 -25.19 21.11 28.35
C PHE A 128 -25.53 20.55 26.95
N LEU A 129 -26.65 19.87 26.79
CA LEU A 129 -27.13 19.39 25.49
C LEU A 129 -27.45 20.54 24.53
N ALA A 130 -28.07 21.62 25.02
CA ALA A 130 -28.32 22.82 24.24
C ALA A 130 -27.02 23.49 23.78
N TRP A 131 -26.02 23.55 24.66
CA TRP A 131 -24.70 24.07 24.34
C TRP A 131 -23.99 23.22 23.26
N LEU A 132 -24.04 21.90 23.38
CA LEU A 132 -23.48 20.98 22.35
C LEU A 132 -24.18 21.16 21.00
N PHE A 133 -25.50 21.25 21.01
CA PHE A 133 -26.29 21.49 19.80
C PHE A 133 -25.88 22.79 19.12
N TYR A 134 -25.79 23.89 19.90
CA TYR A 134 -25.38 25.19 19.38
C TYR A 134 -23.96 25.18 18.84
N MET A 135 -23.02 24.57 19.54
CA MET A 135 -21.63 24.44 19.08
C MET A 135 -21.52 23.69 17.75
N ALA A 136 -22.19 22.55 17.61
CA ALA A 136 -22.23 21.80 16.37
C ALA A 136 -22.89 22.60 15.24
N TRP A 137 -23.88 23.44 15.54
CA TRP A 137 -24.52 24.30 14.57
C TRP A 137 -23.61 25.49 14.17
N ASP A 138 -22.91 26.14 15.10
CA ASP A 138 -21.98 27.25 14.81
C ASP A 138 -20.80 26.83 13.94
N ILE A 139 -20.24 25.65 14.17
CA ILE A 139 -19.21 25.05 13.31
C ILE A 139 -19.67 24.98 11.85
N ARG A 140 -20.93 24.63 11.61
CA ARG A 140 -21.53 24.50 10.30
C ARG A 140 -21.68 25.85 9.59
N ARG A 141 -22.05 26.89 10.33
CA ARG A 141 -22.44 28.21 9.82
C ARG A 141 -21.36 29.30 9.99
N SER A 142 -20.17 28.94 10.40
CA SER A 142 -19.06 29.86 10.71
C SER A 142 -18.65 30.80 9.55
N SER A 143 -19.19 30.62 8.34
CA SER A 143 -18.90 31.47 7.17
C SER A 143 -19.96 32.55 6.91
N ASP A 144 -21.13 32.50 7.59
CA ASP A 144 -22.20 33.44 7.34
C ASP A 144 -21.98 34.72 8.18
N GLY A 145 -21.97 35.87 7.54
CA GLY A 145 -21.72 37.17 8.15
C GLY A 145 -22.87 37.64 9.07
N LEU A 146 -23.45 36.73 9.90
CA LEU A 146 -24.48 37.10 10.88
C LEU A 146 -23.93 38.05 11.95
N SER A 147 -24.75 39.03 12.36
CA SER A 147 -24.37 39.93 13.45
C SER A 147 -24.23 39.16 14.78
N ASN A 148 -23.36 39.65 15.68
CA ASN A 148 -23.18 39.02 16.98
C ASN A 148 -24.45 38.96 17.80
N PHE A 149 -25.36 39.96 17.62
CA PHE A 149 -26.65 40.00 18.27
C PHE A 149 -27.55 38.85 17.83
N THR A 150 -27.66 38.59 16.51
CA THR A 150 -28.48 37.46 16.00
C THR A 150 -27.96 36.12 16.47
N LYS A 151 -26.65 35.94 16.55
CA LYS A 151 -26.03 34.70 17.09
C LYS A 151 -26.38 34.49 18.57
N SER A 152 -26.27 35.54 19.39
CA SER A 152 -26.61 35.47 20.82
C SER A 152 -28.10 35.20 21.03
N ALA A 153 -28.98 35.85 20.23
CA ALA A 153 -30.41 35.60 20.28
C ALA A 153 -30.79 34.16 19.93
N MET A 154 -30.18 33.60 18.89
CA MET A 154 -30.37 32.19 18.50
C MET A 154 -29.85 31.22 19.56
N GLN A 155 -28.71 31.52 20.16
CA GLN A 155 -28.16 30.72 21.26
C GLN A 155 -29.13 30.71 22.45
N ALA A 156 -29.65 31.86 22.86
CA ALA A 156 -30.62 31.95 23.92
C ALA A 156 -31.92 31.19 23.60
N ALA A 157 -32.43 31.31 22.38
CA ALA A 157 -33.63 30.60 21.93
C ALA A 157 -33.46 29.07 21.97
N VAL A 158 -32.31 28.56 21.55
CA VAL A 158 -31.99 27.12 21.65
C VAL A 158 -31.96 26.67 23.11
N HIS A 159 -31.25 27.37 23.98
CA HIS A 159 -31.21 27.02 25.41
C HIS A 159 -32.59 27.06 26.06
N LEU A 160 -33.38 28.08 25.74
CA LEU A 160 -34.76 28.21 26.27
C LEU A 160 -35.63 27.04 25.77
N SER A 161 -35.49 26.64 24.51
CA SER A 161 -36.23 25.51 23.95
C SER A 161 -35.94 24.22 24.69
N PHE A 162 -34.66 23.88 24.93
CA PHE A 162 -34.26 22.65 25.63
C PHE A 162 -34.73 22.62 27.10
N ILE A 163 -34.78 23.79 27.76
CA ILE A 163 -35.17 23.91 29.16
C ILE A 163 -36.70 24.08 29.30
N SER A 164 -37.43 24.27 28.19
CA SER A 164 -38.87 24.54 28.22
C SER A 164 -39.72 23.53 29.00
N PRO A 165 -39.42 22.20 29.05
CA PRO A 165 -40.19 21.27 29.88
C PRO A 165 -40.15 21.59 31.39
N ILE A 166 -38.99 22.01 31.89
CA ILE A 166 -38.82 22.41 33.30
C ILE A 166 -39.63 23.67 33.59
N VAL A 167 -39.65 24.64 32.64
CA VAL A 167 -40.38 25.89 32.78
C VAL A 167 -41.90 25.66 32.73
N VAL A 168 -42.37 24.78 31.84
CA VAL A 168 -43.78 24.41 31.71
C VAL A 168 -44.28 23.69 32.96
N ASP A 169 -43.50 22.77 33.49
CA ASP A 169 -43.87 22.02 34.69
C ASP A 169 -43.83 22.90 35.96
N GLY A 170 -42.75 23.69 36.15
CA GLY A 170 -42.56 24.48 37.35
C GLY A 170 -43.38 25.79 37.41
N LEU A 171 -43.68 26.43 36.27
CA LEU A 171 -44.38 27.74 36.23
C LEU A 171 -45.85 27.64 35.86
N LEU A 172 -46.23 26.72 34.97
CA LEU A 172 -47.58 26.69 34.43
C LEU A 172 -48.46 25.61 35.04
N ASN A 173 -47.89 24.56 35.62
CA ASN A 173 -48.57 23.43 36.27
C ASN A 173 -49.87 22.98 35.55
N ILE A 174 -49.88 22.99 34.20
CA ILE A 174 -51.02 22.65 33.38
C ILE A 174 -50.85 21.19 32.91
N GLY A 175 -51.52 20.28 33.60
CA GLY A 175 -51.40 18.83 33.37
C GLY A 175 -51.60 18.38 31.91
N PHE A 176 -52.45 19.10 31.14
CA PHE A 176 -52.68 18.81 29.73
C PHE A 176 -51.40 18.97 28.85
N TYR A 177 -50.55 19.96 29.12
CA TYR A 177 -49.35 20.23 28.34
C TYR A 177 -48.14 19.47 28.82
N ARG A 178 -48.15 18.84 30.00
CA ARG A 178 -47.06 18.12 30.61
C ARG A 178 -46.56 16.98 29.70
N GLY A 179 -47.47 16.15 29.18
CA GLY A 179 -47.13 15.04 28.27
C GLY A 179 -46.55 15.46 26.90
N TRP A 180 -46.88 16.68 26.43
CA TRP A 180 -46.42 17.21 25.16
C TRP A 180 -45.13 18.05 25.26
N SER A 181 -44.71 18.43 26.44
CA SER A 181 -43.59 19.35 26.67
C SER A 181 -42.23 18.83 26.09
N PRO A 182 -41.89 17.53 26.11
CA PRO A 182 -40.69 17.03 25.44
C PRO A 182 -40.71 17.21 23.91
N ALA A 183 -41.89 17.05 23.31
CA ALA A 183 -42.07 17.28 21.89
C ALA A 183 -41.95 18.76 21.53
N ILE A 184 -42.52 19.65 22.34
CA ILE A 184 -42.44 21.12 22.16
C ILE A 184 -40.98 21.58 22.23
N ALA A 185 -40.20 21.03 23.17
CA ALA A 185 -38.78 21.37 23.35
C ALA A 185 -37.93 21.17 22.09
N ILE A 186 -38.23 20.16 21.28
CA ILE A 186 -37.44 19.84 20.07
C ILE A 186 -37.95 20.53 18.81
N VAL A 187 -39.15 21.13 18.80
CA VAL A 187 -39.75 21.77 17.60
C VAL A 187 -38.82 22.83 17.00
N TYR A 188 -38.39 23.78 17.82
CA TYR A 188 -37.53 24.88 17.35
C TYR A 188 -36.18 24.40 16.79
N PRO A 189 -35.41 23.54 17.49
CA PRO A 189 -34.20 22.97 16.94
C PRO A 189 -34.41 22.13 15.67
N VAL A 190 -35.51 21.36 15.60
CA VAL A 190 -35.84 20.56 14.40
C VAL A 190 -36.17 21.46 13.22
N MET A 191 -36.93 22.54 13.40
CA MET A 191 -37.19 23.51 12.33
C MET A 191 -35.91 24.14 11.80
N HIS A 192 -34.95 24.43 12.66
CA HIS A 192 -33.64 24.95 12.26
C HIS A 192 -32.85 23.97 11.42
N ILE A 193 -32.76 22.70 11.86
CA ILE A 193 -32.06 21.65 11.11
C ILE A 193 -32.73 21.40 9.76
N SER A 194 -34.08 21.32 9.75
CA SER A 194 -34.83 21.05 8.51
C SER A 194 -34.63 22.14 7.46
N HIS A 195 -34.65 23.42 7.90
CA HIS A 195 -34.37 24.55 7.01
C HIS A 195 -32.97 24.45 6.40
N ASP A 196 -31.94 24.20 7.22
CA ASP A 196 -30.54 24.04 6.75
C ASP A 196 -30.37 22.84 5.82
N ILE A 197 -31.09 21.74 6.06
CA ILE A 197 -31.10 20.56 5.18
C ILE A 197 -31.75 20.89 3.84
N LEU A 198 -32.89 21.57 3.82
CA LEU A 198 -33.60 21.97 2.61
C LEU A 198 -32.73 22.90 1.73
N ASP A 199 -32.07 23.88 2.34
CA ASP A 199 -31.14 24.77 1.66
C ASP A 199 -29.94 23.97 1.08
N SER A 200 -29.44 23.00 1.83
CA SER A 200 -28.35 22.13 1.34
C SER A 200 -28.80 21.24 0.17
N LEU A 201 -30.01 20.69 0.23
CA LEU A 201 -30.59 19.84 -0.81
C LEU A 201 -30.80 20.60 -2.12
N SER A 202 -31.27 21.84 -2.06
CA SER A 202 -31.48 22.70 -3.24
C SER A 202 -30.15 22.90 -4.02
N ASN A 203 -29.04 22.93 -3.31
CA ASN A 203 -27.70 23.13 -3.87
C ASN A 203 -27.00 21.81 -4.31
N VAL A 204 -27.53 20.63 -3.94
CA VAL A 204 -26.90 19.32 -4.24
C VAL A 204 -26.79 19.11 -5.74
N TYR A 205 -27.85 19.37 -6.49
CA TYR A 205 -27.84 19.20 -7.95
C TYR A 205 -26.72 19.99 -8.64
N PHE A 206 -26.62 21.29 -8.30
CA PHE A 206 -25.57 22.15 -8.86
C PHE A 206 -24.17 21.72 -8.42
N SER A 207 -24.03 21.25 -7.19
CA SER A 207 -22.76 20.72 -6.67
C SER A 207 -22.35 19.43 -7.38
N CYS A 208 -23.28 18.50 -7.59
CA CYS A 208 -23.02 17.27 -8.35
C CYS A 208 -22.65 17.56 -9.81
N LYS A 209 -23.37 18.47 -10.48
CA LYS A 209 -23.07 18.89 -11.86
C LYS A 209 -21.69 19.54 -11.95
N ARG A 210 -21.33 20.39 -11.01
CA ARG A 210 -20.01 21.03 -10.95
C ARG A 210 -18.91 19.99 -10.72
N MET A 211 -19.12 19.06 -9.77
CA MET A 211 -18.19 17.96 -9.50
C MET A 211 -17.95 17.10 -10.74
N TYR A 212 -19.03 16.70 -11.43
CA TYR A 212 -18.94 15.93 -12.67
C TYR A 212 -18.10 16.66 -13.73
N ASN A 213 -18.34 17.96 -13.94
CA ASN A 213 -17.59 18.74 -14.90
C ASN A 213 -16.10 18.86 -14.52
N ILE A 214 -15.79 19.09 -13.23
CA ILE A 214 -14.41 19.14 -12.75
C ILE A 214 -13.71 17.80 -12.99
N VAL A 215 -14.32 16.68 -12.59
CA VAL A 215 -13.76 15.34 -12.81
C VAL A 215 -13.53 15.08 -14.30
N ARG A 216 -14.52 15.38 -15.15
CA ARG A 216 -14.41 15.18 -16.60
C ARG A 216 -13.25 15.98 -17.18
N VAL A 217 -13.14 17.27 -16.85
CA VAL A 217 -12.07 18.15 -17.36
C VAL A 217 -10.71 17.69 -16.84
N THR A 218 -10.60 17.34 -15.56
CA THR A 218 -9.35 16.89 -14.96
C THR A 218 -8.90 15.56 -15.58
N VAL A 219 -9.81 14.59 -15.72
CA VAL A 219 -9.49 13.29 -16.35
C VAL A 219 -9.10 13.46 -17.82
N SER A 220 -9.73 14.39 -18.56
CA SER A 220 -9.33 14.66 -19.95
C SER A 220 -7.97 15.38 -20.07
N ALA A 221 -7.57 16.15 -19.06
CA ALA A 221 -6.31 16.90 -19.06
C ALA A 221 -5.10 16.05 -18.63
N ILE A 222 -5.22 15.28 -17.53
CA ILE A 222 -4.09 14.54 -16.93
C ILE A 222 -4.18 13.02 -17.11
N GLY A 223 -5.29 12.50 -17.66
CA GLY A 223 -5.55 11.07 -17.77
C GLY A 223 -6.12 10.46 -16.49
N ILE A 224 -6.72 9.27 -16.64
CA ILE A 224 -7.42 8.60 -15.53
C ILE A 224 -6.46 8.09 -14.44
N GLN A 225 -5.26 7.63 -14.85
CA GLN A 225 -4.26 7.09 -13.91
C GLN A 225 -3.74 8.20 -12.99
N ALA A 226 -3.29 9.32 -13.55
CA ALA A 226 -2.79 10.45 -12.76
C ALA A 226 -3.89 11.07 -11.89
N PHE A 227 -5.14 11.09 -12.37
CA PHE A 227 -6.29 11.52 -11.56
C PHE A 227 -6.51 10.62 -10.34
N ILE A 228 -6.47 9.29 -10.51
CA ILE A 228 -6.64 8.35 -9.39
C ILE A 228 -5.49 8.52 -8.39
N GLU A 229 -4.26 8.66 -8.85
CA GLU A 229 -3.09 8.87 -8.01
C GLU A 229 -3.18 10.18 -7.21
N ASP A 230 -3.56 11.29 -7.83
CA ASP A 230 -3.82 12.57 -7.16
C ASP A 230 -4.90 12.43 -6.08
N GLN A 231 -6.04 11.79 -6.40
CA GLN A 231 -7.09 11.56 -5.42
C GLN A 231 -6.63 10.65 -4.27
N TRP A 232 -5.84 9.62 -4.55
CA TRP A 232 -5.26 8.72 -3.54
C TRP A 232 -4.39 9.48 -2.54
N MET A 233 -3.54 10.36 -3.04
CA MET A 233 -2.68 11.21 -2.21
C MET A 233 -3.48 12.27 -1.46
N ARG A 234 -4.43 12.95 -2.10
CA ARG A 234 -5.28 13.98 -1.50
C ARG A 234 -6.16 13.45 -0.37
N LEU A 235 -6.70 12.26 -0.52
CA LEU A 235 -7.54 11.61 0.49
C LEU A 235 -6.72 10.97 1.62
N HIS A 236 -5.40 10.94 1.50
CA HIS A 236 -4.50 10.29 2.46
C HIS A 236 -4.89 8.82 2.73
N VAL A 237 -5.32 8.09 1.68
CA VAL A 237 -5.90 6.74 1.79
C VAL A 237 -5.06 5.79 2.67
N PRO A 238 -3.72 5.68 2.51
CA PRO A 238 -2.94 4.78 3.35
C PRO A 238 -2.97 5.14 4.84
N LYS A 239 -3.03 6.45 5.18
CA LYS A 239 -3.11 6.88 6.58
C LYS A 239 -4.49 6.59 7.17
N VAL A 240 -5.56 6.82 6.40
CA VAL A 240 -6.94 6.53 6.82
C VAL A 240 -7.13 5.03 7.08
N LEU A 241 -6.65 4.18 6.16
CA LEU A 241 -6.72 2.72 6.29
C LEU A 241 -5.95 2.21 7.52
N ARG A 242 -4.80 2.79 7.85
CA ARG A 242 -4.04 2.43 9.06
C ARG A 242 -4.79 2.80 10.34
N ILE A 243 -5.35 4.00 10.42
CA ILE A 243 -6.13 4.42 11.59
C ILE A 243 -7.40 3.58 11.71
N PHE A 244 -8.09 3.31 10.61
CA PHE A 244 -9.22 2.37 10.58
C PHE A 244 -8.84 1.01 11.16
N PHE A 245 -7.71 0.42 10.71
CA PHE A 245 -7.23 -0.86 11.21
C PHE A 245 -6.97 -0.82 12.73
N ILE A 246 -6.21 0.19 13.19
CA ILE A 246 -5.90 0.36 14.62
C ILE A 246 -7.19 0.51 15.44
N THR A 247 -8.12 1.34 15.00
CA THR A 247 -9.41 1.55 15.69
C THR A 247 -10.23 0.27 15.74
N ARG A 248 -10.27 -0.51 14.65
CA ARG A 248 -10.96 -1.79 14.58
C ARG A 248 -10.36 -2.82 15.54
N VAL A 249 -9.03 -2.95 15.54
CA VAL A 249 -8.32 -3.88 16.45
C VAL A 249 -8.50 -3.45 17.90
N SER A 250 -8.41 -2.15 18.20
CA SER A 250 -8.65 -1.61 19.56
C SER A 250 -10.08 -1.88 20.03
N TYR A 251 -11.07 -1.69 19.16
CA TYR A 251 -12.47 -2.02 19.47
C TYR A 251 -12.64 -3.52 19.79
N GLN A 252 -12.07 -4.41 18.97
CA GLN A 252 -12.13 -5.85 19.20
C GLN A 252 -11.45 -6.25 20.50
N LEU A 253 -10.31 -5.65 20.83
CA LEU A 253 -9.60 -5.87 22.08
C LEU A 253 -10.43 -5.39 23.28
N THR A 254 -11.08 -4.22 23.18
CA THR A 254 -11.95 -3.70 24.24
C THR A 254 -13.13 -4.63 24.50
N VAL A 255 -13.79 -5.11 23.43
CA VAL A 255 -14.90 -6.08 23.54
C VAL A 255 -14.42 -7.37 24.21
N TYR A 256 -13.21 -7.84 23.87
CA TYR A 256 -12.63 -9.03 24.49
C TYR A 256 -12.34 -8.81 25.98
N ILE A 257 -11.72 -7.70 26.35
CA ILE A 257 -11.43 -7.36 27.76
C ILE A 257 -12.74 -7.21 28.55
N SER A 258 -13.76 -6.58 27.99
CA SER A 258 -15.06 -6.44 28.65
C SER A 258 -15.75 -7.79 28.86
N SER A 259 -15.64 -8.71 27.90
CA SER A 259 -16.20 -10.07 28.05
C SER A 259 -15.53 -10.87 29.17
N ILE A 260 -14.23 -10.68 29.36
CA ILE A 260 -13.51 -11.27 30.50
C ILE A 260 -14.01 -10.66 31.82
N TYR A 261 -14.17 -9.33 31.87
CA TYR A 261 -14.59 -8.61 33.08
C TYR A 261 -16.01 -8.99 33.53
N TYR A 262 -16.94 -9.19 32.58
CA TYR A 262 -18.33 -9.55 32.88
C TYR A 262 -18.59 -11.06 32.94
N ASP A 263 -17.53 -11.89 32.95
CA ASP A 263 -17.57 -13.37 33.00
C ASP A 263 -18.49 -13.98 31.92
N THR A 264 -18.72 -13.26 30.82
CA THR A 264 -19.43 -13.73 29.64
C THR A 264 -18.40 -14.35 28.70
N PRO A 265 -18.54 -15.66 28.35
CA PRO A 265 -17.55 -16.30 27.49
C PRO A 265 -17.42 -15.52 26.17
N PRO A 266 -16.24 -15.05 25.82
CA PRO A 266 -16.05 -14.38 24.55
C PRO A 266 -16.38 -15.37 23.42
N LYS A 267 -17.16 -14.95 22.44
CA LYS A 267 -17.39 -15.75 21.22
C LYS A 267 -16.07 -15.91 20.48
N MET A 268 -15.27 -16.88 20.89
CA MET A 268 -14.04 -17.27 20.21
C MET A 268 -14.37 -18.21 19.07
N HIS A 269 -13.79 -17.97 17.90
CA HIS A 269 -13.93 -18.86 16.75
C HIS A 269 -13.14 -20.18 16.87
N PHE A 270 -12.41 -20.36 17.96
CA PHE A 270 -11.59 -21.56 18.26
C PHE A 270 -12.20 -22.33 19.45
N GLU A 271 -13.38 -22.91 19.24
CA GLU A 271 -14.21 -23.53 20.30
C GLU A 271 -13.90 -25.02 20.57
N ASN A 272 -12.66 -25.47 20.42
CA ASN A 272 -12.23 -26.81 20.82
C ASN A 272 -11.18 -26.81 21.94
N ALA A 273 -11.14 -25.78 22.77
CA ALA A 273 -10.37 -25.83 24.00
C ALA A 273 -11.31 -26.28 25.13
N THR A 274 -11.21 -27.54 25.49
CA THR A 274 -11.75 -28.15 26.69
C THR A 274 -11.55 -27.24 27.91
N GLU A 275 -12.46 -27.32 28.89
CA GLU A 275 -12.58 -26.52 30.12
C GLU A 275 -11.32 -26.29 30.95
N GLU A 276 -10.16 -26.80 30.55
CA GLU A 276 -8.89 -26.78 31.27
C GLU A 276 -8.01 -25.53 30.98
N TYR A 277 -8.43 -24.61 30.08
CA TYR A 277 -7.64 -23.43 29.70
C TYR A 277 -8.19 -22.11 30.27
N LYS A 278 -8.26 -22.02 31.59
CA LYS A 278 -8.51 -20.77 32.32
C LYS A 278 -7.27 -19.87 32.43
N HIS A 279 -6.19 -20.19 31.72
CA HIS A 279 -4.99 -19.35 31.63
C HIS A 279 -5.03 -18.52 30.36
N GLU A 280 -5.03 -17.20 30.51
CA GLU A 280 -5.03 -16.16 29.47
C GLU A 280 -3.85 -16.36 28.50
N ASN A 281 -4.04 -17.15 27.45
CA ASN A 281 -3.02 -17.31 26.42
C ASN A 281 -3.04 -16.10 25.50
N PHE A 282 -2.15 -15.13 25.72
CA PHE A 282 -1.91 -13.97 24.84
C PHE A 282 -1.81 -14.37 23.37
N THR A 283 -1.24 -15.53 23.08
CA THR A 283 -1.16 -16.11 21.73
C THR A 283 -2.53 -16.33 21.10
N LEU A 284 -3.51 -16.80 21.85
CA LEU A 284 -4.86 -17.04 21.37
C LEU A 284 -5.60 -15.74 21.06
N ILE A 285 -5.43 -14.75 21.93
CA ILE A 285 -5.98 -13.39 21.72
C ILE A 285 -5.40 -12.78 20.43
N PHE A 286 -4.08 -12.85 20.29
CA PHE A 286 -3.38 -12.33 19.12
C PHE A 286 -3.83 -13.03 17.83
N GLN A 287 -3.97 -14.36 17.84
CA GLN A 287 -4.47 -15.13 16.70
C GLN A 287 -5.88 -14.72 16.31
N ASN A 288 -6.78 -14.56 17.28
CA ASN A 288 -8.16 -14.11 17.03
C ASN A 288 -8.20 -12.69 16.44
N LEU A 289 -7.42 -11.75 16.99
CA LEU A 289 -7.31 -10.39 16.45
C LEU A 289 -6.78 -10.40 15.01
N LEU A 290 -5.77 -11.22 14.74
CA LEU A 290 -5.16 -11.34 13.43
C LEU A 290 -6.14 -11.92 12.39
N VAL A 291 -6.90 -12.94 12.75
CA VAL A 291 -7.91 -13.57 11.88
C VAL A 291 -9.04 -12.59 11.56
N ARG A 292 -9.52 -11.84 12.55
CA ARG A 292 -10.56 -10.83 12.36
C ARG A 292 -10.10 -9.61 11.55
N SER A 293 -8.79 -9.30 11.58
CA SER A 293 -8.23 -8.19 10.81
C SER A 293 -8.27 -8.39 9.29
N CYS A 294 -8.49 -9.61 8.79
CA CYS A 294 -8.61 -9.96 7.37
C CYS A 294 -9.97 -10.56 7.00
N GLU A 295 -11.01 -10.28 7.77
CA GLU A 295 -12.33 -10.86 7.58
C GLU A 295 -13.09 -10.25 6.38
N THR A 296 -12.99 -8.94 6.21
CA THR A 296 -13.65 -8.19 5.14
C THR A 296 -12.63 -7.61 4.17
N PHE A 297 -13.10 -7.20 2.99
CA PHE A 297 -12.24 -6.54 2.00
C PHE A 297 -11.64 -5.22 2.53
N VAL A 298 -12.43 -4.42 3.26
CA VAL A 298 -11.93 -3.15 3.85
C VAL A 298 -10.90 -3.42 4.93
N SER A 299 -11.13 -4.43 5.79
CA SER A 299 -10.15 -4.80 6.82
C SER A 299 -8.86 -5.38 6.22
N LEU A 300 -8.97 -6.12 5.11
CA LEU A 300 -7.80 -6.58 4.35
C LEU A 300 -6.99 -5.40 3.80
N LEU A 301 -7.63 -4.37 3.23
CA LEU A 301 -6.94 -3.16 2.81
C LEU A 301 -6.27 -2.44 4.00
N GLY A 302 -6.92 -2.41 5.16
CA GLY A 302 -6.34 -1.90 6.40
C GLY A 302 -5.09 -2.66 6.80
N THR A 303 -5.15 -3.99 6.84
CA THR A 303 -3.99 -4.87 7.10
C THR A 303 -2.87 -4.64 6.08
N THR A 304 -3.20 -4.54 4.80
CA THR A 304 -2.24 -4.25 3.73
C THR A 304 -1.52 -2.92 3.95
N SER A 305 -2.24 -1.88 4.40
CA SER A 305 -1.64 -0.58 4.71
C SER A 305 -0.70 -0.63 5.93
N VAL A 306 -0.99 -1.48 6.91
CA VAL A 306 -0.08 -1.72 8.06
C VAL A 306 1.15 -2.50 7.62
N VAL A 307 0.99 -3.54 6.80
CA VAL A 307 2.11 -4.29 6.20
C VAL A 307 3.03 -3.36 5.41
N SER A 308 2.46 -2.47 4.58
CA SER A 308 3.21 -1.43 3.87
C SER A 308 4.05 -0.56 4.80
N TYR A 309 3.45 -0.13 5.91
CA TYR A 309 4.09 0.73 6.89
C TYR A 309 5.27 0.02 7.59
N ILE A 310 5.05 -1.22 8.03
CA ILE A 310 6.09 -2.04 8.68
C ILE A 310 7.23 -2.30 7.69
N ALA A 311 6.92 -2.74 6.47
CA ALA A 311 7.92 -3.03 5.45
C ALA A 311 8.74 -1.77 5.07
N HIS A 312 8.10 -0.59 5.00
CA HIS A 312 8.79 0.67 4.77
C HIS A 312 9.83 0.96 5.87
N TYR A 313 9.48 0.78 7.15
CA TYR A 313 10.44 1.00 8.24
C TYR A 313 11.54 -0.06 8.27
N ILE A 314 11.22 -1.32 7.95
CA ILE A 314 12.25 -2.35 7.75
C ILE A 314 13.22 -1.89 6.66
N GLY A 315 12.71 -1.42 5.52
CA GLY A 315 13.53 -0.87 4.43
C GLY A 315 14.43 0.28 4.88
N LEU A 316 13.90 1.25 5.61
CA LEU A 316 14.68 2.37 6.14
C LEU A 316 15.79 1.91 7.11
N ILE A 317 15.49 0.96 7.99
CA ILE A 317 16.48 0.41 8.92
C ILE A 317 17.60 -0.31 8.13
N MET A 318 17.22 -1.11 7.11
CA MET A 318 18.18 -1.82 6.28
C MET A 318 19.03 -0.87 5.42
N ALA A 319 18.42 0.15 4.81
CA ALA A 319 19.13 1.20 4.08
C ALA A 319 20.14 1.94 4.99
N PHE A 320 19.73 2.29 6.20
CA PHE A 320 20.63 2.89 7.20
C PHE A 320 21.78 1.96 7.59
N CYS A 321 21.51 0.67 7.80
CA CYS A 321 22.54 -0.32 8.11
C CYS A 321 23.56 -0.48 6.98
N VAL A 322 23.09 -0.49 5.73
CA VAL A 322 23.95 -0.63 4.54
C VAL A 322 24.66 0.70 4.20
N GLY A 323 24.04 1.83 4.54
CA GLY A 323 24.50 3.16 4.15
C GLY A 323 24.13 3.52 2.71
N SER A 324 23.00 2.99 2.24
CA SER A 324 22.38 3.30 0.95
C SER A 324 21.34 4.42 1.13
N ASP A 325 21.22 5.32 0.16
CA ASP A 325 20.27 6.45 0.20
C ASP A 325 19.60 6.63 -1.18
N THR A 326 19.29 5.52 -1.84
CA THR A 326 18.63 5.54 -3.15
C THR A 326 17.12 5.69 -3.02
N GLU A 327 16.46 6.34 -4.00
CA GLU A 327 15.00 6.48 -4.01
C GLU A 327 14.28 5.13 -4.17
N GLU A 328 14.92 4.16 -4.82
CA GLU A 328 14.40 2.80 -4.97
C GLU A 328 14.21 2.11 -3.62
N ASP A 329 15.06 2.40 -2.63
CA ASP A 329 14.98 1.84 -1.28
C ASP A 329 13.70 2.25 -0.53
N ARG A 330 13.07 3.37 -0.93
CA ARG A 330 11.81 3.86 -0.36
C ARG A 330 10.58 3.09 -0.83
N ASN A 331 10.66 2.37 -1.94
CA ASN A 331 9.52 1.67 -2.55
C ASN A 331 9.19 0.32 -1.91
N MET A 332 10.04 -0.21 -1.01
CA MET A 332 9.85 -1.50 -0.35
C MET A 332 8.47 -1.63 0.30
N GLY A 333 7.97 -0.56 0.95
CA GLY A 333 6.65 -0.56 1.57
C GLY A 333 5.52 -0.77 0.55
N THR A 334 5.60 -0.09 -0.60
CA THR A 334 4.58 -0.19 -1.66
C THR A 334 4.59 -1.56 -2.32
N VAL A 335 5.77 -2.07 -2.67
CA VAL A 335 5.92 -3.40 -3.29
C VAL A 335 5.43 -4.50 -2.36
N SER A 336 5.80 -4.46 -1.07
CA SER A 336 5.34 -5.42 -0.06
C SER A 336 3.82 -5.39 0.15
N ALA A 337 3.21 -4.21 0.10
CA ALA A 337 1.76 -4.05 0.18
C ALA A 337 1.04 -4.69 -1.01
N ILE A 338 1.49 -4.39 -2.22
CA ILE A 338 0.93 -4.95 -3.46
C ILE A 338 1.04 -6.48 -3.43
N LEU A 339 2.22 -7.00 -3.07
CA LEU A 339 2.46 -8.43 -2.99
C LEU A 339 1.56 -9.11 -1.96
N PHE A 340 1.47 -8.57 -0.74
CA PHE A 340 0.60 -9.11 0.30
C PHE A 340 -0.87 -9.10 -0.13
N PHE A 341 -1.33 -8.01 -0.74
CA PHE A 341 -2.70 -7.89 -1.24
C PHE A 341 -3.01 -8.90 -2.34
N LEU A 342 -2.10 -9.07 -3.31
CA LEU A 342 -2.25 -10.07 -4.37
C LEU A 342 -2.27 -11.50 -3.81
N LEU A 343 -1.38 -11.83 -2.86
CA LEU A 343 -1.38 -13.13 -2.17
C LEU A 343 -2.70 -13.36 -1.42
N ALA A 344 -3.23 -12.35 -0.74
CA ALA A 344 -4.49 -12.44 -0.02
C ALA A 344 -5.70 -12.65 -0.96
N LEU A 345 -5.73 -11.96 -2.10
CA LEU A 345 -6.75 -12.17 -3.14
C LEU A 345 -6.64 -13.55 -3.77
N GLN A 346 -5.43 -13.97 -4.13
CA GLN A 346 -5.18 -15.28 -4.75
C GLN A 346 -5.58 -16.44 -3.84
N THR A 347 -5.39 -16.29 -2.52
CA THR A 347 -5.75 -17.29 -1.54
C THR A 347 -7.23 -17.22 -1.09
N GLY A 348 -7.97 -16.19 -1.53
CA GLY A 348 -9.37 -15.97 -1.14
C GLY A 348 -9.53 -15.74 0.37
N LEU A 349 -8.61 -15.01 0.99
CA LEU A 349 -8.46 -14.90 2.43
C LEU A 349 -9.72 -14.45 3.17
N THR A 350 -10.48 -13.51 2.58
CA THR A 350 -11.69 -12.92 3.19
C THR A 350 -12.88 -13.89 3.26
N GLY A 351 -12.98 -14.85 2.33
CA GLY A 351 -14.09 -15.80 2.26
C GLY A 351 -13.91 -17.09 3.07
N LEU A 352 -12.82 -17.21 3.85
CA LEU A 352 -12.49 -18.45 4.54
C LEU A 352 -13.00 -18.49 5.98
N GLU A 353 -13.21 -19.71 6.48
CA GLU A 353 -13.41 -19.98 7.89
C GLU A 353 -12.20 -19.50 8.74
N PRO A 354 -12.40 -19.08 9.99
CA PRO A 354 -11.37 -18.48 10.83
C PRO A 354 -10.08 -19.31 10.94
N VAL A 355 -10.19 -20.62 11.17
CA VAL A 355 -9.03 -21.52 11.30
C VAL A 355 -8.25 -21.63 10.00
N LYS A 356 -8.95 -21.83 8.87
CA LYS A 356 -8.32 -21.88 7.55
C LYS A 356 -7.70 -20.54 7.15
N ARG A 357 -8.34 -19.43 7.55
CA ARG A 357 -7.85 -18.07 7.34
C ARG A 357 -6.52 -17.84 8.05
N LEU A 358 -6.40 -18.25 9.32
CA LEU A 358 -5.15 -18.14 10.09
C LEU A 358 -4.00 -18.87 9.41
N VAL A 359 -4.23 -20.13 9.00
CA VAL A 359 -3.19 -20.93 8.33
C VAL A 359 -2.75 -20.29 7.01
N ARG A 360 -3.69 -19.77 6.20
CA ARG A 360 -3.34 -19.11 4.93
C ARG A 360 -2.68 -17.77 5.15
N LEU A 361 -3.08 -17.03 6.16
CA LEU A 361 -2.44 -15.77 6.52
C LEU A 361 -0.98 -15.99 6.94
N TYR A 362 -0.71 -16.99 7.76
CA TYR A 362 0.64 -17.39 8.13
C TYR A 362 1.50 -17.75 6.90
N ARG A 363 0.92 -18.52 5.96
CA ARG A 363 1.58 -18.87 4.69
C ARG A 363 1.90 -17.65 3.84
N ASN A 364 0.96 -16.70 3.75
CA ASN A 364 1.17 -15.44 3.02
C ASN A 364 2.28 -14.59 3.67
N PHE A 365 2.36 -14.53 5.00
CA PHE A 365 3.46 -13.82 5.68
C PHE A 365 4.81 -14.49 5.49
N ALA A 366 4.88 -15.80 5.45
CA ALA A 366 6.12 -16.52 5.17
C ALA A 366 6.62 -16.24 3.73
N LEU A 367 5.72 -16.24 2.73
CA LEU A 367 6.06 -15.84 1.36
C LEU A 367 6.48 -14.37 1.28
N LEU A 368 5.78 -13.49 1.99
CA LEU A 368 6.11 -12.07 2.04
C LEU A 368 7.50 -11.85 2.66
N SER A 369 7.85 -12.58 3.72
CA SER A 369 9.17 -12.47 4.34
C SER A 369 10.29 -12.87 3.36
N ALA A 370 10.08 -13.94 2.57
CA ALA A 370 11.02 -14.34 1.53
C ALA A 370 11.18 -13.25 0.44
N ALA A 371 10.07 -12.62 0.02
CA ALA A 371 10.11 -11.51 -0.93
C ALA A 371 10.81 -10.25 -0.37
N ILE A 372 10.64 -9.96 0.92
CA ILE A 372 11.38 -8.88 1.60
C ILE A 372 12.88 -9.13 1.58
N LEU A 373 13.32 -10.38 1.75
CA LEU A 373 14.75 -10.74 1.64
C LEU A 373 15.30 -10.50 0.25
N HIS A 374 14.55 -10.81 -0.81
CA HIS A 374 14.93 -10.48 -2.18
C HIS A 374 15.10 -8.97 -2.36
N PHE A 375 14.19 -8.19 -1.81
CA PHE A 375 14.28 -6.74 -1.87
C PHE A 375 15.51 -6.20 -1.11
N ILE A 376 15.79 -6.73 0.08
CA ILE A 376 16.99 -6.36 0.85
C ILE A 376 18.25 -6.71 0.07
N HIS A 377 18.30 -7.89 -0.59
CA HIS A 377 19.43 -8.24 -1.45
C HIS A 377 19.62 -7.23 -2.60
N SER A 378 18.53 -6.78 -3.25
CA SER A 378 18.61 -5.79 -4.33
C SER A 378 19.16 -4.43 -3.87
N MET A 379 18.96 -4.06 -2.59
CA MET A 379 19.56 -2.87 -1.97
C MET A 379 21.04 -3.07 -1.63
N VAL A 380 21.41 -4.25 -1.14
CA VAL A 380 22.78 -4.58 -0.69
C VAL A 380 23.74 -4.75 -1.87
N ASN A 381 23.29 -5.41 -2.95
CA ASN A 381 24.13 -5.78 -4.09
C ASN A 381 24.82 -4.59 -4.78
N PRO A 382 24.17 -3.48 -5.15
CA PRO A 382 24.85 -2.35 -5.78
C PRO A 382 25.88 -1.70 -4.84
N VAL A 383 25.61 -1.63 -3.53
CA VAL A 383 26.55 -1.08 -2.54
C VAL A 383 27.77 -2.00 -2.39
N LEU A 384 27.57 -3.32 -2.37
CA LEU A 384 28.64 -4.32 -2.30
C LEU A 384 29.58 -4.20 -3.52
N LEU A 385 29.00 -4.11 -4.72
CA LEU A 385 29.76 -3.98 -5.96
C LEU A 385 30.47 -2.62 -6.07
N ALA A 386 29.80 -1.53 -5.73
CA ALA A 386 30.42 -0.20 -5.72
C ALA A 386 31.60 -0.14 -4.72
N LEU A 387 31.46 -0.76 -3.56
CA LEU A 387 32.49 -0.80 -2.53
C LEU A 387 33.72 -1.61 -2.99
N SER A 388 33.50 -2.72 -3.68
CA SER A 388 34.60 -3.53 -4.24
C SER A 388 35.32 -2.83 -5.41
N ALA A 389 34.57 -2.15 -6.28
CA ALA A 389 35.13 -1.44 -7.43
C ALA A 389 35.86 -0.12 -7.06
N SER A 390 35.52 0.49 -5.93
CA SER A 390 36.11 1.78 -5.50
C SER A 390 37.47 1.65 -4.81
N HIS A 391 38.01 0.44 -4.64
CA HIS A 391 39.24 0.18 -3.87
C HIS A 391 39.27 0.86 -2.48
N SER A 392 38.09 0.97 -1.85
CA SER A 392 37.93 1.66 -0.56
C SER A 392 38.64 0.90 0.55
N THR A 393 39.47 1.58 1.34
CA THR A 393 40.14 1.03 2.53
C THR A 393 39.28 1.07 3.79
N ALA A 394 38.03 1.54 3.69
CA ALA A 394 37.14 1.74 4.84
C ALA A 394 36.57 0.42 5.37
N VAL A 395 37.33 -0.32 6.19
CA VAL A 395 36.95 -1.63 6.76
C VAL A 395 35.56 -1.64 7.39
N ARG A 396 35.14 -0.55 8.05
CA ARG A 396 33.80 -0.47 8.67
C ARG A 396 32.67 -0.56 7.65
N LYS A 397 32.83 -0.03 6.43
CA LYS A 397 31.81 -0.12 5.38
C LYS A 397 31.74 -1.54 4.85
N HIS A 398 32.88 -2.17 4.58
CA HIS A 398 32.94 -3.58 4.15
C HIS A 398 32.29 -4.51 5.19
N LEU A 399 32.61 -4.33 6.49
CA LEU A 399 32.06 -5.15 7.54
C LEU A 399 30.52 -5.04 7.66
N ARG A 400 29.95 -3.83 7.52
CA ARG A 400 28.50 -3.64 7.53
C ARG A 400 27.81 -4.41 6.39
N VAL A 401 28.32 -4.25 5.17
CA VAL A 401 27.72 -4.87 3.98
C VAL A 401 27.87 -6.39 4.04
N LEU A 402 29.04 -6.91 4.48
CA LEU A 402 29.27 -8.35 4.67
C LEU A 402 28.39 -8.94 5.80
N ALA A 403 28.14 -8.19 6.89
CA ALA A 403 27.22 -8.60 7.94
C ALA A 403 25.78 -8.73 7.41
N MET A 404 25.37 -7.80 6.51
CA MET A 404 24.08 -7.91 5.84
C MET A 404 24.01 -9.13 4.90
N CYS A 405 25.08 -9.43 4.16
CA CYS A 405 25.15 -10.64 3.35
C CYS A 405 25.06 -11.90 4.22
N ALA A 406 25.72 -11.92 5.38
CA ALA A 406 25.63 -13.04 6.33
C ALA A 406 24.20 -13.20 6.87
N PHE A 407 23.52 -12.10 7.22
CA PHE A 407 22.11 -12.13 7.60
C PHE A 407 21.22 -12.72 6.51
N LEU A 408 21.41 -12.30 5.24
CA LEU A 408 20.66 -12.79 4.09
C LEU A 408 20.90 -14.28 3.77
N VAL A 409 21.96 -14.89 4.29
CA VAL A 409 22.19 -16.34 4.21
C VAL A 409 21.63 -17.07 5.43
N ILE A 410 21.92 -16.58 6.65
CA ILE A 410 21.56 -17.27 7.89
C ILE A 410 20.04 -17.28 8.12
N TYR A 411 19.37 -16.14 7.95
CA TYR A 411 17.94 -16.03 8.22
C TYR A 411 17.09 -16.96 7.32
N PRO A 412 17.26 -17.04 5.98
CA PRO A 412 16.51 -17.97 5.15
C PRO A 412 16.77 -19.45 5.51
N VAL A 413 18.01 -19.80 5.86
CA VAL A 413 18.34 -21.17 6.31
C VAL A 413 17.58 -21.51 7.60
N CYS A 414 17.59 -20.61 8.58
CA CYS A 414 16.85 -20.80 9.84
C CYS A 414 15.33 -20.88 9.59
N LEU A 415 14.80 -20.03 8.72
CA LEU A 415 13.37 -20.01 8.35
C LEU A 415 12.97 -21.35 7.73
N VAL A 416 13.70 -21.80 6.72
CA VAL A 416 13.40 -23.04 5.99
C VAL A 416 13.52 -24.25 6.93
N THR A 417 14.59 -24.36 7.71
CA THR A 417 14.74 -25.46 8.68
C THR A 417 13.61 -25.49 9.70
N TYR A 418 13.22 -24.34 10.25
CA TYR A 418 12.08 -24.24 11.16
C TYR A 418 10.78 -24.71 10.50
N LEU A 419 10.49 -24.26 9.27
CA LEU A 419 9.28 -24.61 8.54
C LEU A 419 9.21 -26.13 8.21
N TRP A 420 10.33 -26.73 7.81
CA TRP A 420 10.37 -28.16 7.51
C TRP A 420 10.26 -29.05 8.74
N GLN A 421 10.64 -28.57 9.93
CA GLN A 421 10.45 -29.29 11.20
C GLN A 421 8.99 -29.29 11.66
N HIS A 422 8.22 -28.24 11.35
CA HIS A 422 6.87 -28.05 11.90
C HIS A 422 5.74 -28.30 10.90
N HIS A 423 6.06 -28.46 9.61
CA HIS A 423 5.06 -28.64 8.56
C HIS A 423 5.40 -29.83 7.65
N SER A 424 4.37 -30.55 7.20
CA SER A 424 4.53 -31.60 6.17
C SER A 424 4.84 -30.98 4.80
N ALA A 425 5.52 -31.76 3.95
CA ALA A 425 5.81 -31.37 2.58
C ALA A 425 4.54 -30.96 1.83
N SER A 426 4.54 -29.74 1.30
CA SER A 426 3.42 -29.14 0.58
C SER A 426 3.91 -28.17 -0.49
N PRO A 427 3.15 -27.95 -1.58
CA PRO A 427 3.53 -27.03 -2.65
C PRO A 427 3.88 -25.62 -2.15
N TRP A 428 3.20 -25.15 -1.10
CA TRP A 428 3.51 -23.89 -0.45
C TRP A 428 4.89 -23.89 0.22
N LEU A 429 5.24 -24.97 0.95
CA LEU A 429 6.53 -25.10 1.60
C LEU A 429 7.68 -25.16 0.58
N LEU A 430 7.45 -25.87 -0.53
CA LEU A 430 8.38 -25.90 -1.66
C LEU A 430 8.60 -24.51 -2.27
N ALA A 431 7.54 -23.70 -2.39
CA ALA A 431 7.65 -22.32 -2.88
C ALA A 431 8.51 -21.45 -1.96
N VAL A 432 8.27 -21.46 -0.64
CA VAL A 432 9.08 -20.68 0.32
C VAL A 432 10.53 -21.16 0.31
N THR A 433 10.76 -22.47 0.22
CA THR A 433 12.09 -23.05 0.13
C THR A 433 12.81 -22.60 -1.13
N ALA A 434 12.15 -22.65 -2.30
CA ALA A 434 12.73 -22.21 -3.57
C ALA A 434 13.13 -20.72 -3.53
N PHE A 435 12.24 -19.82 -3.08
CA PHE A 435 12.56 -18.40 -2.92
C PHE A 435 13.72 -18.15 -1.94
N SER A 436 13.77 -18.91 -0.84
CA SER A 436 14.85 -18.80 0.14
C SER A 436 16.20 -19.24 -0.44
N ILE A 437 16.23 -20.35 -1.17
CA ILE A 437 17.44 -20.84 -1.84
C ILE A 437 17.89 -19.84 -2.93
N GLU A 438 16.95 -19.28 -3.68
CA GLU A 438 17.24 -18.29 -4.71
C GLU A 438 17.96 -17.06 -4.11
N VAL A 439 17.47 -16.52 -2.98
CA VAL A 439 18.15 -15.41 -2.26
C VAL A 439 19.57 -15.82 -1.87
N ILE A 440 19.75 -17.00 -1.29
CA ILE A 440 21.08 -17.49 -0.87
C ILE A 440 22.04 -17.56 -2.07
N ILE A 441 21.57 -18.08 -3.20
CA ILE A 441 22.40 -18.17 -4.43
C ILE A 441 22.76 -16.78 -4.94
N LYS A 442 21.81 -15.84 -4.98
CA LYS A 442 22.06 -14.44 -5.36
C LYS A 442 23.13 -13.80 -4.48
N VAL A 443 23.04 -14.00 -3.17
CA VAL A 443 24.06 -13.50 -2.22
C VAL A 443 25.43 -14.14 -2.48
N ILE A 444 25.47 -15.45 -2.71
CA ILE A 444 26.74 -16.16 -3.00
C ILE A 444 27.36 -15.62 -4.29
N VAL A 445 26.57 -15.45 -5.36
CA VAL A 445 27.03 -14.88 -6.64
C VAL A 445 27.61 -13.48 -6.42
N SER A 446 26.90 -12.62 -5.67
CA SER A 446 27.37 -11.27 -5.35
C SER A 446 28.67 -11.27 -4.54
N LEU A 447 28.80 -12.18 -3.55
CA LEU A 447 30.02 -12.34 -2.75
C LEU A 447 31.20 -12.90 -3.58
N MET A 448 30.94 -13.81 -4.53
CA MET A 448 31.97 -14.30 -5.45
C MET A 448 32.52 -13.18 -6.32
N VAL A 449 31.64 -12.36 -6.90
CA VAL A 449 32.04 -11.19 -7.70
C VAL A 449 32.81 -10.19 -6.85
N TYR A 450 32.32 -9.88 -5.63
CA TYR A 450 33.02 -9.03 -4.67
C TYR A 450 34.42 -9.55 -4.35
N THR A 451 34.56 -10.85 -4.11
CA THR A 451 35.85 -11.48 -3.81
C THR A 451 36.83 -11.37 -4.99
N LEU A 452 36.35 -11.53 -6.24
CA LEU A 452 37.19 -11.36 -7.44
C LEU A 452 37.72 -9.93 -7.55
N PHE A 453 36.87 -8.90 -7.32
CA PHE A 453 37.34 -7.52 -7.33
C PHE A 453 38.33 -7.22 -6.19
N MET A 454 38.12 -7.81 -5.00
CA MET A 454 39.06 -7.67 -3.89
C MET A 454 40.41 -8.33 -4.22
N ILE A 455 40.43 -9.51 -4.84
CA ILE A 455 41.67 -10.15 -5.28
C ILE A 455 42.39 -9.29 -6.32
N ASP A 456 41.65 -8.73 -7.29
CA ASP A 456 42.23 -7.85 -8.31
C ASP A 456 42.87 -6.61 -7.69
N SER A 457 42.23 -6.02 -6.66
CA SER A 457 42.75 -4.87 -5.90
C SER A 457 44.07 -5.13 -5.17
N TYR A 458 44.35 -6.38 -4.81
CA TYR A 458 45.61 -6.77 -4.15
C TYR A 458 46.70 -7.20 -5.14
N ARG A 459 46.40 -7.21 -6.46
CA ARG A 459 47.37 -7.61 -7.50
C ARG A 459 48.00 -6.38 -8.13
N ASP A 460 49.32 -6.39 -8.26
CA ASP A 460 50.07 -5.32 -8.94
C ASP A 460 49.97 -5.41 -10.47
N SER A 461 49.50 -6.54 -11.01
CA SER A 461 49.42 -6.80 -12.46
C SER A 461 47.96 -6.81 -12.92
N PHE A 462 47.69 -6.19 -14.05
CA PHE A 462 46.36 -6.19 -14.70
C PHE A 462 45.88 -7.63 -14.99
N TRP A 463 44.65 -7.93 -14.51
CA TRP A 463 44.07 -9.27 -14.68
C TRP A 463 43.13 -9.32 -15.90
N GLU A 464 43.71 -9.69 -17.06
CA GLU A 464 42.95 -9.70 -18.32
C GLU A 464 41.68 -10.55 -18.31
N LYS A 465 41.66 -11.67 -17.57
CA LYS A 465 40.55 -12.63 -17.53
C LYS A 465 39.48 -12.33 -16.48
N LEU A 466 39.63 -11.27 -15.68
CA LEU A 466 38.70 -10.92 -14.61
C LEU A 466 37.26 -10.83 -15.11
N ASP A 467 37.04 -10.11 -16.21
CA ASP A 467 35.69 -9.92 -16.77
C ASP A 467 35.04 -11.21 -17.25
N ASP A 468 35.88 -12.17 -17.74
CA ASP A 468 35.36 -13.47 -18.15
C ASP A 468 34.87 -14.28 -16.95
N TYR A 469 35.63 -14.25 -15.83
CA TYR A 469 35.19 -14.90 -14.59
C TYR A 469 33.93 -14.26 -14.02
N ILE A 470 33.87 -12.94 -13.95
CA ILE A 470 32.65 -12.21 -13.50
C ILE A 470 31.44 -12.61 -14.35
N TYR A 471 31.63 -12.62 -15.68
CA TYR A 471 30.55 -13.02 -16.59
C TYR A 471 30.09 -14.46 -16.35
N TYR A 472 31.02 -15.43 -16.21
CA TYR A 472 30.63 -16.82 -15.99
C TYR A 472 29.87 -17.00 -14.67
N ILE A 473 30.32 -16.34 -13.60
CA ILE A 473 29.66 -16.37 -12.30
C ILE A 473 28.26 -15.78 -12.41
N GLN A 474 28.10 -14.58 -12.99
CA GLN A 474 26.81 -13.94 -13.17
C GLN A 474 25.89 -14.74 -14.10
N SER A 475 26.41 -15.24 -15.22
CA SER A 475 25.65 -16.06 -16.16
C SER A 475 25.14 -17.35 -15.52
N THR A 476 26.00 -18.00 -14.70
CA THR A 476 25.59 -19.19 -13.94
C THR A 476 24.49 -18.84 -12.93
N GLY A 477 24.62 -17.73 -12.18
CA GLY A 477 23.61 -17.25 -11.27
C GLY A 477 22.26 -17.00 -11.97
N ASN A 478 22.27 -16.27 -13.08
CA ASN A 478 21.07 -15.98 -13.87
C ASN A 478 20.44 -17.26 -14.47
N THR A 479 21.25 -18.23 -14.86
CA THR A 479 20.74 -19.53 -15.34
C THR A 479 20.04 -20.30 -14.23
N ILE A 480 20.60 -20.32 -13.03
CA ILE A 480 19.99 -20.98 -11.87
C ILE A 480 18.68 -20.26 -11.49
N GLU A 481 18.66 -18.94 -11.48
CA GLU A 481 17.45 -18.14 -11.24
C GLU A 481 16.34 -18.46 -12.26
N PHE A 482 16.70 -18.56 -13.53
CA PHE A 482 15.78 -18.95 -14.60
C PHE A 482 15.20 -20.36 -14.38
N LEU A 483 16.02 -21.32 -13.94
CA LEU A 483 15.57 -22.68 -13.60
C LEU A 483 14.61 -22.68 -12.39
N PHE A 484 14.86 -21.84 -11.38
CA PHE A 484 13.91 -21.65 -10.28
C PHE A 484 12.60 -21.02 -10.75
N GLY A 485 12.63 -20.09 -11.69
CA GLY A 485 11.43 -19.53 -12.33
C GLY A 485 10.57 -20.60 -13.00
N ILE A 486 11.19 -21.52 -13.75
CA ILE A 486 10.51 -22.67 -14.36
C ILE A 486 9.94 -23.61 -13.27
N PHE A 487 10.73 -23.92 -12.24
CA PHE A 487 10.28 -24.76 -11.13
C PHE A 487 9.06 -24.17 -10.43
N MET A 488 9.05 -22.87 -10.16
CA MET A 488 7.94 -22.16 -9.54
C MET A 488 6.69 -22.14 -10.43
N PHE A 489 6.88 -22.01 -11.74
CA PHE A 489 5.79 -22.12 -12.71
C PHE A 489 5.16 -23.53 -12.71
N CYS A 490 5.97 -24.58 -12.71
CA CYS A 490 5.50 -25.97 -12.63
C CYS A 490 4.76 -26.23 -11.30
N ASN A 491 5.32 -25.76 -10.18
CA ASN A 491 4.69 -25.86 -8.86
C ASN A 491 3.33 -25.12 -8.80
N GLY A 492 3.25 -23.91 -9.36
CA GLY A 492 2.01 -23.15 -9.49
C GLY A 492 0.97 -23.87 -10.37
N GLY A 493 1.42 -24.46 -11.48
CA GLY A 493 0.59 -25.30 -12.37
C GLY A 493 0.02 -26.52 -11.65
N TRP A 494 0.82 -27.18 -10.85
CA TRP A 494 0.39 -28.30 -10.01
C TRP A 494 -0.74 -27.87 -9.06
N ILE A 495 -0.54 -26.77 -8.33
CA ILE A 495 -1.56 -26.22 -7.42
C ILE A 495 -2.86 -25.88 -8.17
N MET A 496 -2.75 -25.30 -9.37
CA MET A 496 -3.90 -24.92 -10.18
C MET A 496 -4.73 -26.12 -10.63
N VAL A 497 -4.09 -27.23 -10.98
CA VAL A 497 -4.75 -28.43 -11.50
C VAL A 497 -5.31 -29.29 -10.37
N PHE A 498 -4.56 -29.49 -9.28
CA PHE A 498 -4.87 -30.49 -8.26
C PHE A 498 -5.45 -29.95 -6.95
N GLU A 499 -5.15 -28.69 -6.58
CA GLU A 499 -5.61 -28.16 -5.30
C GLU A 499 -6.78 -27.19 -5.43
N SER A 500 -6.67 -26.15 -6.23
CA SER A 500 -7.75 -25.20 -6.44
C SER A 500 -7.47 -24.31 -7.66
N GLY A 501 -8.23 -24.45 -8.71
CA GLY A 501 -8.25 -23.52 -9.84
C GLY A 501 -8.98 -22.22 -9.48
N GLY A 502 -8.50 -21.09 -10.02
CA GLY A 502 -9.17 -19.80 -9.90
C GLY A 502 -8.62 -18.82 -10.94
N ALA A 503 -9.50 -17.97 -11.50
CA ALA A 503 -9.13 -17.03 -12.55
C ALA A 503 -7.96 -16.10 -12.14
N ILE A 504 -7.96 -15.60 -10.90
CA ILE A 504 -6.90 -14.73 -10.38
C ILE A 504 -5.55 -15.47 -10.35
N ARG A 505 -5.56 -16.74 -9.93
CA ARG A 505 -4.33 -17.56 -9.90
C ARG A 505 -3.81 -17.84 -11.31
N ALA A 506 -4.67 -18.13 -12.27
CA ALA A 506 -4.30 -18.33 -13.66
C ALA A 506 -3.67 -17.06 -14.26
N VAL A 507 -4.27 -15.90 -14.04
CA VAL A 507 -3.70 -14.61 -14.46
C VAL A 507 -2.32 -14.37 -13.85
N MET A 508 -2.16 -14.60 -12.54
CA MET A 508 -0.86 -14.42 -11.87
C MET A 508 0.20 -15.39 -12.40
N MET A 509 -0.18 -16.62 -12.74
CA MET A 509 0.72 -17.57 -13.41
C MET A 509 1.15 -17.10 -14.80
N CYS A 510 0.22 -16.55 -15.60
CA CYS A 510 0.55 -15.98 -16.91
C CYS A 510 1.51 -14.79 -16.77
N VAL A 511 1.29 -13.91 -15.79
CA VAL A 511 2.18 -12.78 -15.50
C VAL A 511 3.59 -13.29 -15.08
N HIS A 512 3.63 -14.28 -14.19
CA HIS A 512 4.90 -14.91 -13.77
C HIS A 512 5.65 -15.54 -14.95
N ALA A 513 4.95 -16.31 -15.79
CA ALA A 513 5.54 -16.91 -16.99
C ALA A 513 6.08 -15.86 -17.96
N TYR A 514 5.35 -14.78 -18.17
CA TYR A 514 5.78 -13.70 -19.04
C TYR A 514 7.02 -12.97 -18.49
N LEU A 515 6.98 -12.51 -17.24
CA LEU A 515 8.05 -11.69 -16.66
C LEU A 515 9.29 -12.52 -16.30
N ASN A 516 9.12 -13.65 -15.60
CA ASN A 516 10.24 -14.40 -15.03
C ASN A 516 10.77 -15.51 -15.94
N ILE A 517 10.02 -15.90 -16.97
CA ILE A 517 10.50 -16.93 -17.92
C ILE A 517 10.77 -16.30 -19.27
N PHE A 518 9.76 -15.71 -19.92
CA PHE A 518 9.90 -15.24 -21.30
C PHE A 518 10.85 -14.03 -21.42
N VAL A 519 10.67 -13.00 -20.59
CA VAL A 519 11.51 -11.78 -20.64
C VAL A 519 12.94 -12.11 -20.24
N GLN A 520 13.16 -12.88 -19.16
CA GLN A 520 14.50 -13.28 -18.73
C GLN A 520 15.21 -14.16 -19.79
N ALA A 521 14.50 -15.12 -20.39
CA ALA A 521 15.05 -15.94 -21.47
C ALA A 521 15.47 -15.08 -22.67
N LYS A 522 14.62 -14.13 -23.07
CA LYS A 522 14.90 -13.21 -24.19
C LYS A 522 16.12 -12.34 -23.93
N GLU A 523 16.21 -11.74 -22.73
CA GLU A 523 17.35 -10.90 -22.36
C GLU A 523 18.64 -11.71 -22.22
N GLY A 524 18.60 -12.84 -21.54
CA GLY A 524 19.74 -13.75 -21.42
C GLY A 524 20.24 -14.23 -22.78
N TRP A 525 19.32 -14.60 -23.68
CA TRP A 525 19.67 -14.98 -25.06
C TRP A 525 20.31 -13.83 -25.85
N LYS A 526 19.79 -12.61 -25.71
CA LYS A 526 20.38 -11.42 -26.36
C LYS A 526 21.81 -11.16 -25.90
N VAL A 527 22.05 -11.23 -24.58
CA VAL A 527 23.40 -11.07 -24.00
C VAL A 527 24.34 -12.18 -24.49
N PHE A 528 23.91 -13.44 -24.44
CA PHE A 528 24.68 -14.59 -24.94
C PHE A 528 25.03 -14.43 -26.41
N MET A 529 24.07 -14.08 -27.26
CA MET A 529 24.31 -13.90 -28.71
C MET A 529 25.26 -12.76 -29.00
N LYS A 530 25.14 -11.60 -28.31
CA LYS A 530 26.10 -10.50 -28.46
C LYS A 530 27.51 -10.94 -28.12
N ARG A 531 27.70 -11.68 -27.03
CA ARG A 531 29.03 -12.19 -26.63
C ARG A 531 29.57 -13.21 -27.62
N ARG A 532 28.76 -14.17 -28.03
CA ARG A 532 29.15 -15.20 -29.03
C ARG A 532 29.56 -14.54 -30.34
N THR A 533 28.80 -13.54 -30.81
CA THR A 533 29.12 -12.81 -32.05
C THR A 533 30.44 -12.06 -31.92
N ALA A 534 30.68 -11.37 -30.78
CA ALA A 534 31.94 -10.66 -30.56
C ALA A 534 33.15 -11.64 -30.49
N VAL A 535 33.01 -12.76 -29.83
CA VAL A 535 34.07 -13.81 -29.82
C VAL A 535 34.36 -14.34 -31.22
N ASN A 536 33.32 -14.62 -32.01
CA ASN A 536 33.47 -15.08 -33.38
C ASN A 536 34.16 -14.03 -34.27
N LYS A 537 33.79 -12.73 -34.12
CA LYS A 537 34.42 -11.61 -34.83
C LYS A 537 35.93 -11.54 -34.52
N ILE A 538 36.32 -11.66 -33.25
CA ILE A 538 37.73 -11.62 -32.86
C ILE A 538 38.49 -12.83 -33.35
N ASN A 539 37.93 -14.02 -33.24
CA ASN A 539 38.58 -15.25 -33.72
C ASN A 539 38.78 -15.25 -35.24
N SER A 540 38.00 -14.45 -35.98
CA SER A 540 38.21 -14.26 -37.44
C SER A 540 39.35 -13.28 -37.79
N LEU A 541 39.84 -12.49 -36.80
CA LEU A 541 40.97 -11.59 -37.00
C LEU A 541 42.30 -12.33 -36.86
N ARG A 542 43.29 -11.92 -37.65
CA ARG A 542 44.64 -12.46 -37.62
C ARG A 542 45.34 -12.17 -36.29
N GLU A 543 46.10 -13.10 -35.78
CA GLU A 543 46.98 -12.92 -34.65
C GLU A 543 48.32 -12.33 -35.10
N ALA A 544 48.83 -11.33 -34.38
CA ALA A 544 50.10 -10.71 -34.69
C ALA A 544 51.23 -11.67 -34.39
N THR A 545 52.25 -11.72 -35.27
CA THR A 545 53.48 -12.46 -35.02
C THR A 545 54.36 -11.74 -34.03
N LYS A 546 55.29 -12.45 -33.37
CA LYS A 546 56.21 -11.82 -32.41
C LYS A 546 57.10 -10.75 -33.07
N GLU A 547 57.51 -10.98 -34.31
CA GLU A 547 58.31 -10.06 -35.08
C GLU A 547 57.56 -8.76 -35.40
N GLU A 548 56.27 -8.85 -35.68
CA GLU A 548 55.40 -7.68 -35.90
C GLU A 548 55.18 -6.87 -34.62
N LEU A 549 55.05 -7.55 -33.47
CA LEU A 549 54.88 -6.90 -32.17
C LEU A 549 56.16 -6.16 -31.72
N GLU A 550 57.34 -6.77 -31.95
CA GLU A 550 58.63 -6.13 -31.67
C GLU A 550 58.89 -4.93 -32.61
N ALA A 551 58.46 -5.03 -33.87
CA ALA A 551 58.58 -3.93 -34.83
C ALA A 551 57.59 -2.79 -34.53
N PHE A 552 56.40 -3.10 -34.00
CA PHE A 552 55.36 -2.09 -33.68
C PHE A 552 55.71 -1.30 -32.43
N ASN A 553 56.36 -1.89 -31.44
CA ASN A 553 56.87 -1.28 -30.19
C ASN A 553 55.99 -0.19 -29.58
N ASP A 554 54.66 -0.43 -29.56
CA ASP A 554 53.66 0.52 -29.03
C ASP A 554 52.68 -0.22 -28.10
N VAL A 555 51.82 0.56 -27.45
CA VAL A 555 50.85 0.08 -26.45
C VAL A 555 49.47 -0.12 -27.05
N CYS A 556 48.64 -0.92 -26.42
CA CYS A 556 47.21 -1.06 -26.80
C CYS A 556 46.46 0.26 -26.57
N ALA A 557 45.87 0.85 -27.62
CA ALA A 557 45.16 2.12 -27.54
C ALA A 557 43.89 2.10 -26.62
N ILE A 558 43.45 0.92 -26.18
CA ILE A 558 42.29 0.78 -25.28
C ILE A 558 42.71 0.77 -23.80
N CYS A 559 43.77 0.02 -23.45
CA CYS A 559 44.20 -0.15 -22.03
C CYS A 559 45.55 0.48 -21.71
N TYR A 560 46.25 1.04 -22.70
CA TYR A 560 47.57 1.69 -22.57
C TYR A 560 48.65 0.78 -21.97
N GLN A 561 48.48 -0.54 -22.11
CA GLN A 561 49.48 -1.57 -21.67
C GLN A 561 50.26 -2.13 -22.86
N GLU A 562 51.46 -2.63 -22.59
CA GLU A 562 52.30 -3.28 -23.60
C GLU A 562 51.61 -4.50 -24.26
N LEU A 563 51.75 -4.63 -25.57
CA LEU A 563 51.17 -5.70 -26.38
C LEU A 563 52.05 -6.94 -26.36
N LYS A 564 51.80 -7.87 -25.45
CA LYS A 564 52.46 -9.21 -25.45
C LYS A 564 51.81 -10.17 -26.45
N THR A 565 50.54 -10.04 -26.70
CA THR A 565 49.76 -10.73 -27.70
C THR A 565 48.74 -9.77 -28.27
N ALA A 566 48.55 -9.71 -29.59
CA ALA A 566 47.61 -8.80 -30.22
C ALA A 566 46.82 -9.48 -31.34
N ARG A 567 45.60 -8.97 -31.56
CA ARG A 567 44.79 -9.20 -32.77
C ARG A 567 44.93 -8.00 -33.69
N VAL A 568 45.14 -8.29 -34.96
CA VAL A 568 45.32 -7.28 -36.02
C VAL A 568 43.97 -7.08 -36.72
N THR A 569 43.50 -5.83 -36.73
CA THR A 569 42.28 -5.46 -37.45
C THR A 569 42.55 -5.39 -38.95
N ARG A 570 41.51 -5.35 -39.80
CA ARG A 570 41.63 -5.17 -41.24
C ARG A 570 42.30 -3.85 -41.64
N CYS A 571 42.14 -2.84 -40.80
CA CYS A 571 42.80 -1.53 -40.91
C CYS A 571 44.21 -1.47 -40.32
N ASN A 572 44.84 -2.60 -40.04
CA ASN A 572 46.20 -2.77 -39.49
C ASN A 572 46.45 -2.11 -38.10
N HIS A 573 45.42 -2.02 -37.26
CA HIS A 573 45.59 -1.58 -35.88
C HIS A 573 45.68 -2.78 -34.94
N TYR A 574 46.49 -2.65 -33.88
CA TYR A 574 46.84 -3.73 -32.96
C TYR A 574 46.16 -3.53 -31.61
N TYR A 575 45.48 -4.57 -31.10
CA TYR A 575 44.82 -4.53 -29.81
C TYR A 575 44.94 -5.87 -29.08
N HIS A 576 44.91 -5.85 -27.76
CA HIS A 576 44.67 -7.09 -27.00
C HIS A 576 43.34 -7.71 -27.40
N SER A 577 43.30 -9.02 -27.51
CA SER A 577 42.07 -9.75 -27.87
C SER A 577 40.90 -9.44 -26.94
N VAL A 578 41.20 -9.30 -25.64
CA VAL A 578 40.23 -8.97 -24.60
C VAL A 578 39.73 -7.53 -24.71
N CYS A 579 40.62 -6.58 -24.96
CA CYS A 579 40.28 -5.17 -25.12
C CYS A 579 39.38 -4.91 -26.33
N LEU A 580 39.78 -5.49 -27.49
CA LEU A 580 38.97 -5.39 -28.70
C LEU A 580 37.63 -6.10 -28.56
N ARG A 581 37.55 -7.21 -27.80
CA ARG A 581 36.30 -7.90 -27.50
C ARG A 581 35.34 -7.02 -26.67
N LYS A 582 35.82 -6.34 -25.64
CA LYS A 582 35.03 -5.39 -24.85
C LYS A 582 34.48 -4.26 -25.71
N TRP A 583 35.30 -3.72 -26.61
CA TRP A 583 34.87 -2.68 -27.55
C TRP A 583 33.76 -3.16 -28.48
N LEU A 584 33.90 -4.36 -29.02
CA LEU A 584 32.92 -4.97 -29.94
C LEU A 584 31.58 -5.35 -29.26
N TYR A 585 31.48 -5.29 -27.94
CA TYR A 585 30.17 -5.36 -27.27
C TYR A 585 29.34 -4.08 -27.41
N VAL A 586 30.02 -2.95 -27.67
CA VAL A 586 29.40 -1.63 -27.75
C VAL A 586 29.30 -1.17 -29.21
N GLN A 587 30.41 -1.26 -29.96
CA GLN A 587 30.49 -0.78 -31.34
C GLN A 587 31.21 -1.77 -32.23
N ASP A 588 30.79 -1.87 -33.49
CA ASP A 588 31.35 -2.80 -34.49
C ASP A 588 32.50 -2.21 -35.33
N ASN A 589 32.97 -1.00 -34.97
CA ASN A 589 34.00 -0.25 -35.68
C ASN A 589 35.36 -0.30 -34.96
N CYS A 590 36.43 -0.01 -35.69
CA CYS A 590 37.75 0.12 -35.09
C CYS A 590 37.81 1.31 -34.12
N PRO A 591 38.40 1.19 -32.90
CA PRO A 591 38.52 2.30 -31.94
C PRO A 591 39.33 3.49 -32.46
N LEU A 592 40.30 3.30 -33.37
CA LEU A 592 41.18 4.35 -33.87
C LEU A 592 40.69 5.01 -35.16
N CYS A 593 40.28 4.23 -36.15
CA CYS A 593 39.92 4.76 -37.47
C CYS A 593 38.44 4.65 -37.81
N HIS A 594 37.62 4.10 -36.91
CA HIS A 594 36.18 3.90 -37.08
C HIS A 594 35.76 3.04 -38.29
N GLU A 595 36.68 2.36 -38.93
CA GLU A 595 36.38 1.43 -40.03
C GLU A 595 35.62 0.21 -39.50
N VAL A 596 34.65 -0.30 -40.26
CA VAL A 596 33.85 -1.48 -39.89
C VAL A 596 34.72 -2.72 -39.89
N LEU A 597 34.89 -3.37 -38.74
CA LEU A 597 35.79 -4.49 -38.53
C LEU A 597 35.23 -5.82 -39.04
N TYR A 598 33.95 -5.97 -39.25
CA TYR A 598 33.33 -7.22 -39.68
C TYR A 598 32.25 -6.97 -40.73
N LYS A 599 32.44 -7.57 -41.92
CA LYS A 599 31.37 -7.73 -42.92
C LYS A 599 30.93 -9.21 -42.89
N PRO A 600 29.61 -9.50 -42.72
CA PRO A 600 29.13 -10.87 -42.75
C PRO A 600 29.46 -11.52 -44.09
N PRO A 601 29.83 -12.85 -44.14
CA PRO A 601 30.10 -13.53 -45.37
C PRO A 601 28.81 -13.74 -46.16
N GLY A 602 28.41 -12.77 -46.95
CA GLY A 602 27.17 -12.75 -47.75
C GLY A 602 26.94 -11.45 -48.53
N ASP A 603 27.60 -10.36 -48.11
CA ASP A 603 27.40 -9.04 -48.74
C ASP A 603 28.54 -8.66 -49.70
N GLN A 604 28.95 -9.58 -50.61
CA GLN A 604 29.96 -9.26 -51.63
C GLN A 604 29.42 -8.52 -52.86
N ASN A 605 28.10 -8.28 -52.96
CA ASN A 605 27.50 -7.66 -54.14
C ASN A 605 26.92 -6.22 -53.92
N GLY A 606 27.31 -5.53 -52.84
CA GLY A 606 26.79 -4.21 -52.52
C GLY A 606 27.79 -3.05 -52.66
N MET A 607 28.82 -3.15 -53.53
CA MET A 607 29.91 -2.16 -53.60
C MET A 607 29.72 -1.11 -54.73
N ALA A 608 28.54 -0.50 -54.85
CA ALA A 608 28.41 0.63 -55.79
C ALA A 608 27.44 1.76 -55.36
N ASN A 609 26.64 1.61 -54.30
CA ASN A 609 25.56 2.61 -54.05
C ASN A 609 25.45 3.18 -52.63
N THR A 610 26.47 3.09 -51.78
CA THR A 610 26.37 3.58 -50.40
C THR A 610 27.18 4.84 -50.09
N SER A 611 27.97 5.36 -51.07
CA SER A 611 28.72 6.62 -50.89
C SER A 611 27.91 7.88 -51.13
N SER A 612 26.76 7.79 -51.79
CA SER A 612 25.90 8.97 -52.06
C SER A 612 24.70 9.12 -51.09
N ARG A 613 24.37 8.08 -50.29
CA ARG A 613 23.21 8.16 -49.37
C ARG A 613 23.58 8.70 -47.97
N ASN A 614 24.81 8.60 -47.52
CA ASN A 614 25.24 9.09 -46.20
C ASN A 614 25.59 10.60 -46.19
N MET A 615 25.66 11.27 -47.34
CA MET A 615 25.78 12.75 -47.41
C MET A 615 24.43 13.45 -47.37
N ASP A 616 23.36 12.81 -47.81
CA ASP A 616 22.02 13.41 -47.84
C ASP A 616 21.27 13.26 -46.49
N GLU A 617 21.54 12.22 -45.70
CA GLU A 617 20.97 12.07 -44.35
C GLU A 617 21.67 12.91 -43.28
N ALA A 618 22.96 13.24 -43.45
CA ALA A 618 23.67 14.16 -42.52
C ALA A 618 23.23 15.62 -42.70
N ASN A 619 22.73 15.99 -43.88
CA ASN A 619 22.25 17.36 -44.15
C ASN A 619 20.77 17.57 -43.82
N GLN A 620 19.98 16.51 -43.60
CA GLN A 620 18.57 16.63 -43.19
C GLN A 620 18.40 16.65 -41.64
N ASN A 621 19.36 16.13 -40.87
CA ASN A 621 19.29 16.17 -39.41
C ASN A 621 19.81 17.47 -38.78
N ASP A 622 20.59 18.29 -39.53
CA ASP A 622 21.07 19.60 -39.02
C ASP A 622 20.05 20.75 -39.28
N VAL A 623 19.01 20.52 -40.08
CA VAL A 623 17.94 21.52 -40.33
C VAL A 623 16.72 21.29 -39.41
N GLY A 624 16.61 20.09 -38.77
CA GLY A 624 15.50 19.74 -37.87
C GLY A 624 15.69 20.19 -36.41
N ASN A 625 16.93 20.43 -35.97
CA ASN A 625 17.22 20.74 -34.57
C ASN A 625 17.40 22.24 -34.24
N ALA A 626 17.20 23.12 -35.22
CA ALA A 626 17.31 24.59 -35.04
C ALA A 626 15.96 25.28 -34.76
N ASN A 627 14.83 24.58 -34.78
CA ASN A 627 13.49 25.16 -34.60
C ASN A 627 12.71 24.74 -33.37
N GLU A 628 13.29 23.96 -32.45
CA GLU A 628 12.60 23.53 -31.19
C GLU A 628 13.10 24.19 -29.89
N GLU A 629 14.02 25.17 -29.94
CA GLU A 629 14.51 25.87 -28.73
C GLU A 629 13.92 27.29 -28.53
N HIS A 630 12.79 27.64 -29.10
CA HIS A 630 12.23 28.99 -28.94
C HIS A 630 10.73 29.07 -28.63
N GLU A 631 10.14 28.10 -27.98
CA GLU A 631 8.79 28.22 -27.39
C GLU A 631 8.72 27.49 -26.05
N ASP A 632 9.34 28.05 -25.00
CA ASP A 632 8.92 27.86 -23.60
C ASP A 632 9.65 28.93 -22.74
N LEU A 633 8.99 30.05 -22.60
CA LEU A 633 9.16 31.04 -21.51
C LEU A 633 7.80 31.31 -20.88
#